data_4a92ffdb2f7436769dcdac1891ed8113
#
_entry.id   4a92ffdb2f7436769dcdac1891ed8113
#
_cell.length_a   1.000
_cell.length_b   1.000
_cell.length_c   1.000
_cell.angle_alpha   90.00
_cell.angle_beta   90.00
_cell.angle_gamma   90.00
#
_symmetry.space_group_name_H-M   'P 1'
#
loop_
_entity.id
_entity.type
_entity.pdbx_description
1 polymer ?
#
loop_
_entity_poly.entity_id
_entity_poly.type
_entity_poly.pdbx_seq_one_letter_code
_entity_poly.pdbx_strand_id
1 'polypeptide(L)'
;MIFCSLYSGSSGNSIFISSSNAKILIDAGLPGKNIEKALNDIGENPAEIDGIFVTHEHSDHVKGVGVLSRKYDVPIYANEFTWKAMESSIGKIKEHNIKIMTGEHVNIKDLDIVSFQIPHDAALAQGYSVYEGRKKVSIATDLGYFSENIRKNIEDADVLLLESNHDIEMLKFGPYPYNLKKRILSNVGHLSNEDCAKAIADIAGGKRKRVILGHLSQTNNYPELAYQTVVSLLKERNIQVKKEIGLTVAKRDMPSNYVEF
;
A
#
# COMPACT_ATOMS: atom_id res chain seq x y z
N MET A 1 4.76 8.47 -15.32
CA MET A 1 4.09 8.12 -14.04
C MET A 1 5.08 8.29 -12.90
N ILE A 2 4.63 8.84 -11.79
CA ILE A 2 5.43 8.97 -10.56
C ILE A 2 4.79 8.11 -9.47
N PHE A 3 5.61 7.46 -8.68
CA PHE A 3 5.24 6.77 -7.43
C PHE A 3 6.10 7.31 -6.29
N CYS A 4 5.49 7.55 -5.14
CA CYS A 4 6.21 7.84 -3.89
C CYS A 4 5.48 7.26 -2.69
N SER A 5 6.17 6.46 -1.88
CA SER A 5 5.68 6.09 -0.55
C SER A 5 5.89 7.27 0.39
N LEU A 6 4.83 7.98 0.76
CA LEU A 6 4.89 9.08 1.72
C LEU A 6 5.14 8.55 3.13
N TYR A 7 4.44 7.48 3.48
CA TYR A 7 4.56 6.76 4.76
C TYR A 7 4.20 5.30 4.54
N SER A 8 4.90 4.38 5.20
CA SER A 8 4.58 2.95 5.11
C SER A 8 4.93 2.19 6.37
N GLY A 9 3.91 1.67 7.06
CA GLY A 9 4.05 0.84 8.26
C GLY A 9 2.80 0.86 9.14
N SER A 10 2.77 0.02 10.14
CA SER A 10 1.66 -0.16 11.08
C SER A 10 1.27 1.09 11.91
N SER A 11 1.90 2.23 11.71
CA SER A 11 1.58 3.51 12.34
C SER A 11 0.88 4.50 11.41
N GLY A 12 0.89 4.23 10.10
CA GLY A 12 0.23 5.03 9.08
C GLY A 12 0.80 4.79 7.69
N ASN A 13 -0.10 4.68 6.72
CA ASN A 13 0.18 4.42 5.33
C ASN A 13 -0.37 5.54 4.44
N SER A 14 0.40 5.97 3.46
CA SER A 14 -0.06 6.86 2.41
C SER A 14 0.89 6.80 1.23
N ILE A 15 0.36 6.58 0.06
CA ILE A 15 1.11 6.47 -1.18
C ILE A 15 0.63 7.56 -2.15
N PHE A 16 1.57 8.29 -2.73
CA PHE A 16 1.31 9.25 -3.80
C PHE A 16 1.61 8.61 -5.15
N ILE A 17 0.67 8.78 -6.10
CA ILE A 17 0.83 8.39 -7.50
C ILE A 17 0.37 9.53 -8.37
N SER A 18 1.14 9.86 -9.41
CA SER A 18 0.72 10.83 -10.40
C SER A 18 1.08 10.41 -11.83
N SER A 19 0.25 10.87 -12.76
CA SER A 19 0.52 10.95 -14.19
C SER A 19 0.86 12.38 -14.59
N SER A 20 0.82 12.66 -15.89
CA SER A 20 0.93 14.02 -16.40
C SER A 20 -0.28 14.91 -16.04
N ASN A 21 -1.46 14.32 -15.82
CA ASN A 21 -2.71 15.07 -15.65
C ASN A 21 -3.41 14.80 -14.32
N ALA A 22 -3.12 13.68 -13.66
CA ALA A 22 -3.80 13.24 -12.44
C ALA A 22 -2.84 13.02 -11.27
N LYS A 23 -3.32 13.33 -10.06
CA LYS A 23 -2.60 13.11 -8.80
C LYS A 23 -3.54 12.45 -7.80
N ILE A 24 -3.16 11.29 -7.27
CA ILE A 24 -3.99 10.55 -6.33
C ILE A 24 -3.19 10.14 -5.09
N LEU A 25 -3.92 9.91 -4.01
CA LEU A 25 -3.42 9.20 -2.82
C LEU A 25 -4.07 7.83 -2.72
N ILE A 26 -3.29 6.82 -2.37
CA ILE A 26 -3.79 5.56 -1.83
C ILE A 26 -3.55 5.61 -0.33
N ASP A 27 -4.63 5.66 0.43
CA ASP A 27 -4.69 5.89 1.88
C ASP A 27 -4.14 7.25 2.35
N ALA A 28 -4.55 7.64 3.55
CA ALA A 28 -4.04 8.79 4.30
C ALA A 28 -4.08 8.45 5.81
N GLY A 29 -3.27 7.50 6.21
CA GLY A 29 -3.31 6.87 7.54
C GLY A 29 -2.68 7.70 8.67
N LEU A 30 -2.14 8.87 8.38
CA LEU A 30 -1.59 9.81 9.35
C LEU A 30 -2.44 11.09 9.44
N PRO A 31 -2.30 11.91 10.51
CA PRO A 31 -2.97 13.20 10.57
C PRO A 31 -2.76 14.01 9.31
N GLY A 32 -3.79 14.69 8.80
CA GLY A 32 -3.76 15.44 7.55
C GLY A 32 -2.54 16.35 7.39
N LYS A 33 -2.13 17.05 8.47
CA LYS A 33 -0.92 17.91 8.48
C LYS A 33 0.38 17.15 8.14
N ASN A 34 0.45 15.85 8.50
CA ASN A 34 1.63 15.03 8.18
C ASN A 34 1.63 14.67 6.69
N ILE A 35 0.46 14.32 6.14
CA ILE A 35 0.32 14.03 4.71
C ILE A 35 0.61 15.30 3.88
N GLU A 36 0.08 16.47 4.29
CA GLU A 36 0.38 17.76 3.66
C GLU A 36 1.89 18.05 3.67
N LYS A 37 2.55 17.86 4.82
CA LYS A 37 3.99 18.04 4.93
C LYS A 37 4.73 17.11 3.97
N ALA A 38 4.39 15.81 3.95
CA ALA A 38 5.05 14.84 3.09
C ALA A 38 4.88 15.15 1.59
N LEU A 39 3.69 15.60 1.17
CA LEU A 39 3.46 16.07 -0.21
C LEU A 39 4.35 17.28 -0.53
N ASN A 40 4.38 18.29 0.35
CA ASN A 40 5.24 19.46 0.16
C ASN A 40 6.74 19.10 0.15
N ASP A 41 7.16 18.13 0.97
CA ASP A 41 8.57 17.67 1.02
C ASP A 41 9.02 17.02 -0.31
N ILE A 42 8.07 16.49 -1.12
CA ILE A 42 8.34 15.97 -2.47
C ILE A 42 7.99 16.98 -3.59
N GLY A 43 7.66 18.21 -3.25
CA GLY A 43 7.36 19.27 -4.22
C GLY A 43 5.92 19.26 -4.75
N GLU A 44 5.02 18.49 -4.13
CA GLU A 44 3.63 18.34 -4.56
C GLU A 44 2.68 19.22 -3.73
N ASN A 45 1.69 19.83 -4.39
CA ASN A 45 0.69 20.66 -3.72
C ASN A 45 -0.51 19.80 -3.29
N PRO A 46 -0.83 19.73 -1.97
CA PRO A 46 -1.98 18.97 -1.48
C PRO A 46 -3.33 19.37 -2.10
N ALA A 47 -3.47 20.62 -2.55
CA ALA A 47 -4.70 21.11 -3.18
C ALA A 47 -4.92 20.59 -4.62
N GLU A 48 -3.91 19.95 -5.20
CA GLU A 48 -3.97 19.40 -6.56
C GLU A 48 -4.28 17.88 -6.57
N ILE A 49 -4.56 17.29 -5.42
CA ILE A 49 -4.95 15.86 -5.34
C ILE A 49 -6.36 15.70 -5.89
N ASP A 50 -6.51 14.84 -6.90
CA ASP A 50 -7.76 14.57 -7.59
C ASP A 50 -8.62 13.52 -6.90
N GLY A 51 -8.05 12.69 -6.02
CA GLY A 51 -8.77 11.67 -5.29
C GLY A 51 -7.95 10.94 -4.23
N ILE A 52 -8.62 10.47 -3.19
CA ILE A 52 -8.06 9.58 -2.17
C ILE A 52 -8.76 8.23 -2.28
N PHE A 53 -8.02 7.18 -2.58
CA PHE A 53 -8.50 5.80 -2.64
C PHE A 53 -8.18 5.11 -1.34
N VAL A 54 -9.18 4.52 -0.69
CA VAL A 54 -9.03 3.87 0.61
C VAL A 54 -9.01 2.36 0.42
N THR A 55 -7.96 1.70 0.94
CA THR A 55 -7.82 0.24 0.89
C THR A 55 -8.78 -0.44 1.85
N HIS A 56 -8.86 0.04 3.09
CA HIS A 56 -9.75 -0.45 4.14
C HIS A 56 -9.84 0.56 5.31
N GLU A 57 -10.75 0.31 6.27
CA GLU A 57 -11.14 1.24 7.31
C GLU A 57 -10.21 1.37 8.52
N HIS A 58 -9.13 0.62 8.64
CA HIS A 58 -8.24 0.70 9.78
C HIS A 58 -7.62 2.10 9.95
N SER A 59 -7.41 2.50 11.20
CA SER A 59 -7.03 3.88 11.53
C SER A 59 -5.71 4.33 10.91
N ASP A 60 -4.77 3.42 10.68
CA ASP A 60 -3.49 3.65 10.02
C ASP A 60 -3.60 3.75 8.46
N HIS A 61 -4.85 3.72 7.94
CA HIS A 61 -5.19 3.98 6.54
C HIS A 61 -6.13 5.19 6.36
N VAL A 62 -6.98 5.51 7.36
CA VAL A 62 -8.04 6.51 7.16
C VAL A 62 -7.90 7.78 8.01
N LYS A 63 -6.99 7.87 8.95
CA LYS A 63 -6.88 8.93 9.96
C LYS A 63 -6.91 10.35 9.42
N GLY A 64 -6.28 10.61 8.27
CA GLY A 64 -6.20 11.91 7.62
C GLY A 64 -7.23 12.12 6.51
N VAL A 65 -7.88 11.04 6.03
CA VAL A 65 -8.75 11.06 4.85
C VAL A 65 -9.83 12.14 4.93
N GLY A 66 -10.60 12.15 6.00
CA GLY A 66 -11.69 13.12 6.16
C GLY A 66 -11.21 14.57 6.31
N VAL A 67 -10.05 14.78 6.94
CA VAL A 67 -9.46 16.13 7.09
C VAL A 67 -9.02 16.67 5.74
N LEU A 68 -8.32 15.87 4.93
CA LEU A 68 -7.87 16.27 3.60
C LEU A 68 -9.04 16.53 2.66
N SER A 69 -10.05 15.64 2.66
CA SER A 69 -11.26 15.84 1.85
C SER A 69 -11.99 17.14 2.19
N ARG A 70 -12.20 17.44 3.47
CA ARG A 70 -12.86 18.70 3.88
C ARG A 70 -12.04 19.95 3.54
N LYS A 71 -10.71 19.89 3.71
CA LYS A 71 -9.82 21.05 3.53
C LYS A 71 -9.62 21.41 2.06
N TYR A 72 -9.46 20.41 1.22
CA TYR A 72 -9.09 20.58 -0.19
C TYR A 72 -10.21 20.20 -1.17
N ASP A 73 -11.38 19.83 -0.66
CA ASP A 73 -12.54 19.40 -1.44
C ASP A 73 -12.24 18.18 -2.32
N VAL A 74 -11.41 17.24 -1.81
CA VAL A 74 -10.95 16.05 -2.52
C VAL A 74 -11.96 14.91 -2.37
N PRO A 75 -12.38 14.25 -3.48
CA PRO A 75 -13.23 13.07 -3.41
C PRO A 75 -12.51 11.86 -2.80
N ILE A 76 -13.27 11.05 -2.06
CA ILE A 76 -12.82 9.82 -1.42
C ILE A 76 -13.46 8.63 -2.12
N TYR A 77 -12.66 7.69 -2.58
CA TYR A 77 -13.07 6.47 -3.27
C TYR A 77 -12.86 5.27 -2.36
N ALA A 78 -13.92 4.49 -2.11
CA ALA A 78 -13.87 3.23 -1.38
C ALA A 78 -15.04 2.34 -1.78
N ASN A 79 -14.96 1.02 -1.56
CA ASN A 79 -16.12 0.16 -1.66
C ASN A 79 -17.17 0.46 -0.57
N GLU A 80 -18.38 -0.01 -0.75
CA GLU A 80 -19.51 0.26 0.15
C GLU A 80 -19.24 -0.20 1.60
N PHE A 81 -18.60 -1.36 1.78
CA PHE A 81 -18.33 -1.92 3.11
C PHE A 81 -17.29 -1.10 3.86
N THR A 82 -16.21 -0.71 3.19
CA THR A 82 -15.18 0.20 3.73
C THR A 82 -15.78 1.56 4.07
N TRP A 83 -16.64 2.13 3.19
CA TRP A 83 -17.35 3.39 3.46
C TRP A 83 -18.14 3.30 4.75
N LYS A 84 -19.01 2.28 4.89
CA LYS A 84 -19.84 2.06 6.07
C LYS A 84 -19.02 1.91 7.35
N ALA A 85 -17.88 1.21 7.26
CA ALA A 85 -17.01 0.95 8.40
C ALA A 85 -16.22 2.19 8.84
N MET A 86 -15.76 3.05 7.91
CA MET A 86 -14.95 4.24 8.23
C MET A 86 -15.79 5.51 8.51
N GLU A 87 -17.07 5.56 8.14
CA GLU A 87 -17.89 6.78 8.17
C GLU A 87 -17.83 7.52 9.50
N SER A 88 -17.95 6.80 10.60
CA SER A 88 -17.91 7.41 11.95
C SER A 88 -16.53 7.96 12.33
N SER A 89 -15.46 7.41 11.79
CA SER A 89 -14.07 7.75 12.14
C SER A 89 -13.51 8.93 11.35
N ILE A 90 -13.96 9.12 10.10
CA ILE A 90 -13.44 10.19 9.23
C ILE A 90 -14.19 11.52 9.36
N GLY A 91 -15.33 11.52 10.07
CA GLY A 91 -16.20 12.68 10.25
C GLY A 91 -17.04 13.00 9.01
N LYS A 92 -17.87 14.04 9.09
CA LYS A 92 -18.82 14.39 8.02
C LYS A 92 -18.09 14.78 6.73
N ILE A 93 -18.44 14.12 5.64
CA ILE A 93 -17.93 14.39 4.29
C ILE A 93 -19.04 15.01 3.45
N LYS A 94 -18.69 15.94 2.56
CA LYS A 94 -19.63 16.51 1.58
C LYS A 94 -20.09 15.42 0.63
N GLU A 95 -21.37 15.39 0.29
CA GLU A 95 -21.99 14.33 -0.53
C GLU A 95 -21.27 14.13 -1.88
N HIS A 96 -20.90 15.23 -2.55
CA HIS A 96 -20.20 15.16 -3.83
C HIS A 96 -18.80 14.53 -3.75
N ASN A 97 -18.19 14.47 -2.54
CA ASN A 97 -16.90 13.83 -2.29
C ASN A 97 -17.01 12.36 -1.85
N ILE A 98 -18.21 11.84 -1.64
CA ILE A 98 -18.45 10.42 -1.37
C ILE A 98 -18.52 9.68 -2.70
N LYS A 99 -17.51 8.86 -2.99
CA LYS A 99 -17.44 8.04 -4.20
C LYS A 99 -17.44 6.56 -3.85
N ILE A 100 -18.59 5.92 -3.93
CA ILE A 100 -18.71 4.48 -3.70
C ILE A 100 -18.30 3.75 -4.98
N MET A 101 -17.27 2.93 -4.87
CA MET A 101 -16.82 2.06 -5.97
C MET A 101 -17.74 0.85 -6.05
N THR A 102 -18.58 0.79 -7.09
CA THR A 102 -19.50 -0.32 -7.35
C THR A 102 -18.92 -1.39 -8.27
N GLY A 103 -17.74 -1.14 -8.84
CA GLY A 103 -16.98 -2.04 -9.72
C GLY A 103 -15.50 -1.96 -9.40
N GLU A 104 -14.72 -2.75 -10.13
CA GLU A 104 -13.26 -2.81 -9.91
C GLU A 104 -12.51 -1.62 -10.51
N HIS A 105 -13.09 -0.91 -11.50
CA HIS A 105 -12.44 0.14 -12.27
C HIS A 105 -12.98 1.53 -11.97
N VAL A 106 -12.04 2.49 -11.78
CA VAL A 106 -12.32 3.94 -11.70
C VAL A 106 -11.29 4.70 -12.54
N ASN A 107 -11.76 5.61 -13.38
CA ASN A 107 -10.89 6.49 -14.16
C ASN A 107 -10.80 7.87 -13.51
N ILE A 108 -9.57 8.34 -13.30
CA ILE A 108 -9.26 9.72 -12.89
C ILE A 108 -8.38 10.34 -13.98
N LYS A 109 -8.99 11.13 -14.85
CA LYS A 109 -8.31 11.73 -16.01
C LYS A 109 -7.64 10.65 -16.89
N ASP A 110 -6.32 10.56 -16.88
CA ASP A 110 -5.52 9.60 -17.63
C ASP A 110 -5.02 8.40 -16.80
N LEU A 111 -5.44 8.30 -15.53
CA LEU A 111 -5.21 7.12 -14.70
C LEU A 111 -6.41 6.19 -14.72
N ASP A 112 -6.16 4.90 -14.97
CA ASP A 112 -7.13 3.81 -14.73
C ASP A 112 -6.74 3.08 -13.45
N ILE A 113 -7.62 3.10 -12.46
CA ILE A 113 -7.43 2.52 -11.14
C ILE A 113 -8.28 1.27 -11.02
N VAL A 114 -7.63 0.14 -10.80
CA VAL A 114 -8.26 -1.18 -10.66
C VAL A 114 -8.09 -1.67 -9.23
N SER A 115 -9.20 -1.96 -8.55
CA SER A 115 -9.16 -2.57 -7.23
C SER A 115 -9.23 -4.10 -7.32
N PHE A 116 -8.60 -4.78 -6.38
CA PHE A 116 -8.70 -6.23 -6.21
C PHE A 116 -8.76 -6.59 -4.73
N GLN A 117 -9.54 -7.62 -4.42
CA GLN A 117 -9.73 -8.04 -3.02
C GLN A 117 -8.45 -8.67 -2.45
N ILE A 118 -8.16 -8.33 -1.19
CA ILE A 118 -7.08 -8.91 -0.39
C ILE A 118 -7.62 -9.53 0.90
N PRO A 119 -7.03 -10.63 1.39
CA PRO A 119 -7.45 -11.29 2.62
C PRO A 119 -6.90 -10.54 3.83
N HIS A 120 -7.75 -9.77 4.49
CA HIS A 120 -7.44 -9.03 5.71
C HIS A 120 -8.65 -8.98 6.64
N ASP A 121 -8.43 -8.77 7.94
CA ASP A 121 -9.49 -8.65 8.96
C ASP A 121 -10.13 -7.26 8.99
N ALA A 122 -10.66 -6.86 7.84
CA ALA A 122 -11.38 -5.61 7.59
C ALA A 122 -12.73 -5.89 6.92
N ALA A 123 -13.57 -4.89 6.77
CA ALA A 123 -14.91 -5.04 6.22
C ALA A 123 -14.88 -5.59 4.77
N LEU A 124 -14.01 -5.06 3.92
CA LEU A 124 -13.66 -5.60 2.59
C LEU A 124 -12.36 -4.92 2.12
N ALA A 125 -11.21 -5.46 2.52
CA ALA A 125 -9.93 -4.90 2.15
C ALA A 125 -9.60 -5.07 0.66
N GLN A 126 -9.03 -4.02 0.05
CA GLN A 126 -8.65 -3.99 -1.34
C GLN A 126 -7.19 -3.53 -1.53
N GLY A 127 -6.52 -4.13 -2.51
CA GLY A 127 -5.32 -3.58 -3.11
C GLY A 127 -5.70 -2.79 -4.37
N TYR A 128 -4.74 -2.04 -4.91
CA TYR A 128 -4.94 -1.23 -6.11
C TYR A 128 -3.84 -1.45 -7.13
N SER A 129 -4.22 -1.53 -8.40
CA SER A 129 -3.33 -1.39 -9.55
C SER A 129 -3.71 -0.14 -10.32
N VAL A 130 -2.75 0.76 -10.53
CA VAL A 130 -2.94 2.06 -11.18
C VAL A 130 -2.18 2.04 -12.49
N TYR A 131 -2.86 2.37 -13.59
CA TYR A 131 -2.32 2.36 -14.92
C TYR A 131 -2.27 3.77 -15.53
N GLU A 132 -1.18 4.07 -16.25
CA GLU A 132 -1.06 5.16 -17.22
C GLU A 132 -0.59 4.54 -18.55
N GLY A 133 -1.53 4.25 -19.44
CA GLY A 133 -1.26 3.50 -20.66
C GLY A 133 -0.70 2.10 -20.38
N ARG A 134 0.60 1.88 -20.66
CA ARG A 134 1.28 0.60 -20.40
C ARG A 134 2.04 0.54 -19.08
N LYS A 135 2.17 1.66 -18.39
CA LYS A 135 2.83 1.73 -17.08
C LYS A 135 1.88 1.29 -15.98
N LYS A 136 2.38 0.55 -15.01
CA LYS A 136 1.58 0.00 -13.93
C LYS A 136 2.28 0.10 -12.58
N VAL A 137 1.58 0.67 -11.60
CA VAL A 137 1.90 0.62 -10.18
C VAL A 137 0.91 -0.30 -9.49
N SER A 138 1.36 -1.20 -8.64
CA SER A 138 0.48 -2.01 -7.79
C SER A 138 0.82 -1.87 -6.32
N ILE A 139 -0.21 -1.82 -5.47
CA ILE A 139 -0.11 -1.74 -4.02
C ILE A 139 -0.86 -2.92 -3.42
N ALA A 140 -0.16 -3.74 -2.63
CA ALA A 140 -0.71 -4.88 -1.94
C ALA A 140 -0.09 -4.96 -0.53
N THR A 141 -0.75 -4.32 0.43
CA THR A 141 -0.41 -4.33 1.87
C THR A 141 -1.57 -4.91 2.67
N ASP A 142 -1.31 -5.28 3.90
CA ASP A 142 -2.31 -5.90 4.79
C ASP A 142 -2.81 -7.24 4.24
N LEU A 143 -1.85 -8.10 3.94
CA LEU A 143 -2.09 -9.41 3.33
C LEU A 143 -1.94 -10.54 4.33
N GLY A 144 -3.00 -11.27 4.63
CA GLY A 144 -2.92 -12.50 5.41
C GLY A 144 -2.21 -13.63 4.66
N TYR A 145 -2.39 -13.71 3.34
CA TYR A 145 -1.67 -14.64 2.45
C TYR A 145 -1.67 -14.15 1.01
N PHE A 146 -0.70 -14.60 0.23
CA PHE A 146 -0.58 -14.29 -1.19
C PHE A 146 -1.40 -15.26 -2.03
N SER A 147 -2.49 -14.78 -2.62
CA SER A 147 -3.42 -15.59 -3.42
C SER A 147 -3.13 -15.48 -4.92
N GLU A 148 -3.67 -16.44 -5.69
CA GLU A 148 -3.60 -16.40 -7.16
C GLU A 148 -4.29 -15.16 -7.76
N ASN A 149 -5.38 -14.67 -7.12
CA ASN A 149 -6.03 -13.43 -7.53
C ASN A 149 -5.08 -12.23 -7.36
N ILE A 150 -4.39 -12.12 -6.22
CA ILE A 150 -3.40 -11.06 -5.98
C ILE A 150 -2.27 -11.18 -7.01
N ARG A 151 -1.72 -12.39 -7.21
CA ARG A 151 -0.66 -12.63 -8.19
C ARG A 151 -1.02 -12.07 -9.57
N LYS A 152 -2.18 -12.43 -10.11
CA LYS A 152 -2.66 -11.97 -11.42
C LYS A 152 -2.80 -10.46 -11.52
N ASN A 153 -3.17 -9.81 -10.41
CA ASN A 153 -3.35 -8.36 -10.39
C ASN A 153 -2.03 -7.59 -10.27
N ILE A 154 -0.93 -8.21 -9.84
CA ILE A 154 0.33 -7.49 -9.60
C ILE A 154 1.52 -7.99 -10.42
N GLU A 155 1.45 -9.17 -11.05
CA GLU A 155 2.61 -9.84 -11.68
C GLU A 155 3.27 -9.05 -12.82
N ASP A 156 2.56 -8.15 -13.48
CA ASP A 156 3.05 -7.31 -14.57
C ASP A 156 3.34 -5.84 -14.15
N ALA A 157 3.33 -5.53 -12.85
CA ALA A 157 3.63 -4.20 -12.34
C ALA A 157 5.07 -3.76 -12.67
N ASP A 158 5.25 -2.48 -13.03
CA ASP A 158 6.56 -1.83 -13.14
C ASP A 158 7.12 -1.47 -11.77
N VAL A 159 6.24 -0.98 -10.91
CA VAL A 159 6.49 -0.65 -9.50
C VAL A 159 5.46 -1.39 -8.63
N LEU A 160 5.92 -2.12 -7.65
CA LEU A 160 5.10 -2.87 -6.71
C LEU A 160 5.47 -2.49 -5.27
N LEU A 161 4.51 -1.98 -4.51
CA LEU A 161 4.60 -1.93 -3.05
C LEU A 161 3.95 -3.19 -2.50
N LEU A 162 4.75 -4.04 -1.86
CA LEU A 162 4.30 -5.32 -1.30
C LEU A 162 4.61 -5.38 0.19
N GLU A 163 3.67 -5.93 0.95
CA GLU A 163 3.84 -6.10 2.39
C GLU A 163 5.02 -7.02 2.74
N SER A 164 5.83 -6.58 3.72
CA SER A 164 6.83 -7.37 4.42
C SER A 164 6.76 -7.00 5.90
N ASN A 165 5.71 -7.51 6.57
CA ASN A 165 5.31 -6.94 7.86
C ASN A 165 6.24 -7.35 8.99
N HIS A 166 6.51 -8.64 9.16
CA HIS A 166 7.22 -9.14 10.33
C HIS A 166 8.23 -10.25 10.00
N ASP A 167 9.24 -10.32 10.82
CA ASP A 167 10.07 -11.51 10.98
C ASP A 167 9.36 -12.50 11.90
N ILE A 168 9.30 -13.77 11.50
CA ILE A 168 8.55 -14.80 12.21
C ILE A 168 9.08 -15.03 13.62
N GLU A 169 10.41 -15.06 13.80
CA GLU A 169 11.01 -15.32 15.10
C GLU A 169 10.91 -14.10 16.03
N MET A 170 11.11 -12.88 15.50
CA MET A 170 10.85 -11.66 16.26
C MET A 170 9.40 -11.61 16.75
N LEU A 171 8.43 -11.97 15.91
CA LEU A 171 7.02 -12.01 16.29
C LEU A 171 6.75 -13.07 17.35
N LYS A 172 7.25 -14.30 17.18
CA LYS A 172 7.04 -15.41 18.13
C LYS A 172 7.60 -15.10 19.52
N PHE A 173 8.81 -14.57 19.58
CA PHE A 173 9.53 -14.31 20.83
C PHE A 173 9.39 -12.87 21.33
N GLY A 174 8.79 -11.97 20.53
CA GLY A 174 8.60 -10.56 20.84
C GLY A 174 7.55 -10.30 21.93
N PRO A 175 7.36 -9.04 22.32
CA PRO A 175 6.55 -8.66 23.48
C PRO A 175 5.03 -8.69 23.24
N TYR A 176 4.55 -8.97 22.03
CA TYR A 176 3.12 -8.95 21.74
C TYR A 176 2.34 -10.05 22.50
N PRO A 177 1.12 -9.75 22.96
CA PRO A 177 0.24 -10.77 23.55
C PRO A 177 -0.04 -11.92 22.59
N TYR A 178 -0.23 -13.12 23.12
CA TYR A 178 -0.46 -14.32 22.33
C TYR A 178 -1.58 -14.19 21.29
N ASN A 179 -2.71 -13.60 21.67
CA ASN A 179 -3.85 -13.40 20.75
C ASN A 179 -3.49 -12.49 19.56
N LEU A 180 -2.68 -11.45 19.78
CA LEU A 180 -2.23 -10.57 18.72
C LEU A 180 -1.24 -11.28 17.78
N LYS A 181 -0.31 -12.08 18.33
CA LYS A 181 0.58 -12.93 17.53
C LYS A 181 -0.21 -13.88 16.64
N LYS A 182 -1.22 -14.58 17.22
CA LYS A 182 -2.10 -15.49 16.48
C LYS A 182 -2.87 -14.77 15.37
N ARG A 183 -3.37 -13.55 15.63
CA ARG A 183 -4.05 -12.73 14.62
C ARG A 183 -3.09 -12.38 13.47
N ILE A 184 -1.89 -11.89 13.77
CA ILE A 184 -0.89 -11.50 12.76
C ILE A 184 -0.50 -12.70 11.89
N LEU A 185 -0.32 -13.89 12.47
CA LEU A 185 0.05 -15.13 11.75
C LEU A 185 -1.12 -15.82 11.05
N SER A 186 -2.34 -15.26 11.11
CA SER A 186 -3.51 -15.88 10.49
C SER A 186 -3.64 -15.53 9.01
N ASN A 187 -4.51 -16.27 8.29
CA ASN A 187 -4.83 -16.00 6.88
C ASN A 187 -5.52 -14.64 6.62
N VAL A 188 -5.82 -13.87 7.65
CA VAL A 188 -6.34 -12.50 7.56
C VAL A 188 -5.46 -11.51 8.31
N GLY A 189 -4.25 -11.93 8.67
CA GLY A 189 -3.25 -11.09 9.34
C GLY A 189 -2.34 -10.38 8.35
N HIS A 190 -1.03 -10.66 8.42
CA HIS A 190 -0.01 -9.95 7.64
C HIS A 190 1.06 -10.91 7.09
N LEU A 191 1.63 -10.59 5.92
CA LEU A 191 2.74 -11.34 5.35
C LEU A 191 4.01 -11.20 6.17
N SER A 192 4.66 -12.35 6.44
CA SER A 192 6.03 -12.39 6.94
C SER A 192 7.04 -11.95 5.86
N ASN A 193 8.28 -11.67 6.27
CA ASN A 193 9.37 -11.41 5.33
C ASN A 193 9.58 -12.60 4.37
N GLU A 194 9.47 -13.82 4.88
CA GLU A 194 9.63 -15.05 4.10
C GLU A 194 8.50 -15.25 3.09
N ASP A 195 7.25 -14.98 3.47
CA ASP A 195 6.12 -15.12 2.55
C ASP A 195 6.09 -14.01 1.52
N CYS A 196 6.53 -12.81 1.87
CA CYS A 196 6.81 -11.74 0.93
C CYS A 196 7.86 -12.17 -0.12
N ALA A 197 8.96 -12.77 0.31
CA ALA A 197 9.99 -13.27 -0.61
C ALA A 197 9.47 -14.36 -1.56
N LYS A 198 8.62 -15.28 -1.06
CA LYS A 198 7.96 -16.30 -1.90
C LYS A 198 7.04 -15.63 -2.93
N ALA A 199 6.21 -14.66 -2.52
CA ALA A 199 5.34 -13.91 -3.41
C ALA A 199 6.13 -13.18 -4.50
N ILE A 200 7.26 -12.54 -4.16
CA ILE A 200 8.14 -11.90 -5.14
C ILE A 200 8.70 -12.93 -6.12
N ALA A 201 9.11 -14.11 -5.64
CA ALA A 201 9.63 -15.16 -6.49
C ALA A 201 8.58 -15.70 -7.47
N ASP A 202 7.32 -15.79 -7.05
CA ASP A 202 6.21 -16.29 -7.87
C ASP A 202 5.83 -15.31 -9.01
N ILE A 203 6.17 -14.02 -8.87
CA ILE A 203 5.97 -12.99 -9.91
C ILE A 203 7.27 -12.57 -10.60
N ALA A 204 8.40 -13.16 -10.25
CA ALA A 204 9.67 -12.93 -10.92
C ALA A 204 9.65 -13.45 -12.36
N GLY A 205 10.44 -12.84 -13.22
CA GLY A 205 10.47 -13.16 -14.65
C GLY A 205 9.75 -12.11 -15.50
N GLY A 206 9.87 -12.23 -16.83
CA GLY A 206 9.37 -11.22 -17.77
C GLY A 206 10.14 -9.89 -17.66
N LYS A 207 9.43 -8.77 -17.55
CA LYS A 207 10.07 -7.46 -17.41
C LYS A 207 10.67 -7.25 -16.03
N ARG A 208 11.74 -6.47 -15.97
CA ARG A 208 12.33 -6.02 -14.70
C ARG A 208 11.31 -5.22 -13.88
N LYS A 209 11.18 -5.57 -12.60
CA LYS A 209 10.27 -4.91 -11.65
C LYS A 209 11.04 -4.13 -10.60
N ARG A 210 10.43 -3.04 -10.11
CA ARG A 210 10.84 -2.37 -8.88
C ARG A 210 9.90 -2.80 -7.76
N VAL A 211 10.42 -3.58 -6.81
CA VAL A 211 9.65 -4.04 -5.65
C VAL A 211 10.09 -3.25 -4.42
N ILE A 212 9.13 -2.71 -3.72
CA ILE A 212 9.31 -1.91 -2.53
C ILE A 212 8.67 -2.69 -1.38
N LEU A 213 9.48 -3.11 -0.42
CA LEU A 213 8.97 -3.74 0.81
C LEU A 213 8.32 -2.68 1.68
N GLY A 214 7.06 -2.88 2.01
CA GLY A 214 6.27 -1.90 2.76
C GLY A 214 5.58 -2.49 3.99
N HIS A 215 4.88 -1.65 4.71
CA HIS A 215 4.05 -1.99 5.88
C HIS A 215 4.78 -2.79 6.96
N LEU A 216 6.04 -2.42 7.24
CA LEU A 216 6.86 -3.10 8.25
C LEU A 216 6.32 -2.85 9.67
N SER A 217 6.26 -3.89 10.47
CA SER A 217 5.98 -3.80 11.91
C SER A 217 7.06 -2.98 12.62
N GLN A 218 6.66 -2.10 13.52
CA GLN A 218 7.61 -1.33 14.34
C GLN A 218 8.34 -2.19 15.38
N THR A 219 7.69 -3.23 15.86
CA THR A 219 8.17 -4.06 16.97
C THR A 219 8.80 -5.36 16.50
N ASN A 220 8.27 -5.94 15.42
CA ASN A 220 8.65 -7.29 14.99
C ASN A 220 9.36 -7.31 13.64
N ASN A 221 9.95 -6.16 13.24
CA ASN A 221 10.73 -6.03 12.01
C ASN A 221 11.62 -4.79 12.05
N TYR A 222 12.61 -4.75 11.15
CA TYR A 222 13.35 -3.53 10.80
C TYR A 222 13.84 -3.62 9.34
N PRO A 223 14.10 -2.49 8.68
CA PRO A 223 14.32 -2.44 7.23
C PRO A 223 15.41 -3.37 6.72
N GLU A 224 16.55 -3.43 7.42
CA GLU A 224 17.68 -4.28 7.01
C GLU A 224 17.35 -5.76 7.09
N LEU A 225 16.66 -6.21 8.15
CA LEU A 225 16.25 -7.61 8.31
C LEU A 225 15.27 -8.02 7.19
N ALA A 226 14.23 -7.22 6.94
CA ALA A 226 13.29 -7.47 5.87
C ALA A 226 14.00 -7.58 4.51
N TYR A 227 14.88 -6.63 4.20
CA TYR A 227 15.66 -6.63 2.97
C TYR A 227 16.53 -7.87 2.81
N GLN A 228 17.33 -8.21 3.83
CA GLN A 228 18.26 -9.34 3.77
C GLN A 228 17.54 -10.70 3.72
N THR A 229 16.44 -10.87 4.46
CA THR A 229 15.60 -12.08 4.39
C THR A 229 15.08 -12.29 2.97
N VAL A 230 14.51 -11.24 2.36
CA VAL A 230 14.01 -11.32 0.99
C VAL A 230 15.13 -11.61 -0.01
N VAL A 231 16.26 -10.91 0.07
CA VAL A 231 17.42 -11.12 -0.82
C VAL A 231 17.94 -12.55 -0.72
N SER A 232 18.07 -13.10 0.48
CA SER A 232 18.58 -14.46 0.70
C SER A 232 17.68 -15.51 0.06
N LEU A 233 16.37 -15.41 0.29
CA LEU A 233 15.39 -16.35 -0.27
C LEU A 233 15.26 -16.24 -1.80
N LEU A 234 15.34 -15.04 -2.36
CA LEU A 234 15.36 -14.85 -3.82
C LEU A 234 16.63 -15.47 -4.44
N LYS A 235 17.78 -15.32 -3.77
CA LYS A 235 19.05 -15.92 -4.20
C LYS A 235 18.99 -17.46 -4.20
N GLU A 236 18.38 -18.08 -3.17
CA GLU A 236 18.17 -19.54 -3.11
C GLU A 236 17.31 -20.04 -4.29
N ARG A 237 16.41 -19.21 -4.80
CA ARG A 237 15.58 -19.49 -5.99
C ARG A 237 16.24 -19.06 -7.31
N ASN A 238 17.54 -18.70 -7.31
CA ASN A 238 18.30 -18.22 -8.46
C ASN A 238 17.76 -16.92 -9.10
N ILE A 239 16.99 -16.10 -8.38
CA ILE A 239 16.48 -14.81 -8.84
C ILE A 239 17.51 -13.73 -8.53
N GLN A 240 17.92 -12.98 -9.56
CA GLN A 240 18.97 -11.97 -9.44
C GLN A 240 18.38 -10.60 -9.03
N VAL A 241 18.49 -10.28 -7.74
CA VAL A 241 18.26 -8.92 -7.26
C VAL A 241 19.21 -7.96 -7.96
N LYS A 242 18.72 -6.78 -8.37
CA LYS A 242 19.30 -5.75 -9.24
C LYS A 242 19.15 -6.00 -10.75
N LYS A 243 19.13 -7.22 -11.25
CA LYS A 243 18.87 -7.47 -12.67
C LYS A 243 17.38 -7.67 -12.96
N GLU A 244 16.76 -8.60 -12.28
CA GLU A 244 15.35 -8.96 -12.46
C GLU A 244 14.43 -8.14 -11.56
N ILE A 245 14.86 -7.96 -10.30
CA ILE A 245 14.12 -7.24 -9.27
C ILE A 245 14.99 -6.12 -8.72
N GLY A 246 14.54 -4.87 -8.85
CA GLY A 246 15.08 -3.73 -8.11
C GLY A 246 14.40 -3.68 -6.73
N LEU A 247 15.05 -4.19 -5.69
CA LEU A 247 14.47 -4.27 -4.34
C LEU A 247 14.87 -3.07 -3.49
N THR A 248 13.90 -2.47 -2.79
CA THR A 248 14.08 -1.40 -1.81
C THR A 248 13.10 -1.56 -0.66
N VAL A 249 13.24 -0.74 0.39
CA VAL A 249 12.32 -0.72 1.54
C VAL A 249 11.72 0.67 1.69
N ALA A 250 10.42 0.77 1.91
CA ALA A 250 9.74 2.02 2.20
C ALA A 250 10.05 2.49 3.63
N LYS A 251 10.17 3.80 3.81
CA LYS A 251 10.38 4.39 5.13
C LYS A 251 9.04 4.61 5.84
N ARG A 252 9.08 4.48 7.16
CA ARG A 252 7.90 4.61 8.01
C ARG A 252 7.42 6.05 8.18
N ASP A 253 8.35 6.97 8.35
CA ASP A 253 8.12 8.29 8.96
C ASP A 253 8.45 9.47 8.03
N MET A 254 8.82 9.18 6.78
CA MET A 254 9.13 10.20 5.78
C MET A 254 8.99 9.67 4.36
N PRO A 255 8.81 10.56 3.36
CA PRO A 255 8.76 10.16 1.95
C PRO A 255 9.99 9.36 1.51
N SER A 256 9.77 8.33 0.72
CA SER A 256 10.81 7.45 0.21
C SER A 256 10.39 6.81 -1.11
N ASN A 257 11.37 6.23 -1.81
CA ASN A 257 11.11 5.52 -3.07
C ASN A 257 10.38 6.41 -4.11
N TYR A 258 10.82 7.67 -4.24
CA TYR A 258 10.35 8.51 -5.35
C TYR A 258 10.87 7.92 -6.66
N VAL A 259 9.95 7.44 -7.47
CA VAL A 259 10.24 6.73 -8.73
C VAL A 259 9.46 7.39 -9.86
N GLU A 260 10.18 7.92 -10.83
CA GLU A 260 9.63 8.35 -12.12
C GLU A 260 9.99 7.31 -13.20
N PHE A 261 9.03 6.95 -14.08
CA PHE A 261 9.21 5.92 -15.10
C PHE A 261 8.19 6.01 -16.25
#